data_53723bad2c4975c6fd8915bbd7e8a3a6
#
_entry.id   53723bad2c4975c6fd8915bbd7e8a3a6
#
_cell.length_a   1.000
_cell.length_b   1.000
_cell.length_c   1.000
_cell.angle_alpha   90.00
_cell.angle_beta   90.00
_cell.angle_gamma   90.00
#
_symmetry.space_group_name_H-M   'P 1'
#
loop_
_entity.id
_entity.type
_entity.pdbx_description
1 polymer ?
#
loop_
_entity_poly.entity_id
_entity_poly.type
_entity_poly.pdbx_seq_one_letter_code
_entity_poly.pdbx_strand_id
1 'polypeptide(L)'
;GFASKRVVHARYANGVKLIHMDDGTGRKHPLQSNGHVHGVMFIGTEGWVHVDRSKLDAMPESLIKETVRPDEIQLFKSTNHHVNFIDAVRGKAQPAAPIDIAFCSDVMCNLQQIAIKLGRKLRWDPAGECFVNDDEATRLLDRPMRGPWKI
;
A
#
# COMPACT_ATOMS: atom_id res chain seq x y z
N GLY A 1 5.28 -21.70 -1.82
CA GLY A 1 4.85 -21.20 -0.53
C GLY A 1 5.31 -19.76 -0.30
N PHE A 2 4.58 -19.01 0.48
CA PHE A 2 4.98 -17.66 0.84
C PHE A 2 6.13 -17.72 1.85
N ALA A 3 7.14 -16.86 1.69
CA ALA A 3 8.22 -16.73 2.66
C ALA A 3 7.66 -16.28 4.03
N SER A 4 8.01 -16.96 5.09
CA SER A 4 7.45 -16.77 6.43
C SER A 4 8.07 -15.62 7.22
N LYS A 5 9.11 -14.98 6.70
CA LYS A 5 9.76 -13.81 7.31
C LYS A 5 10.17 -12.88 6.19
N ARG A 6 9.53 -11.71 6.10
CA ARG A 6 9.74 -10.78 5.00
C ARG A 6 9.85 -9.36 5.49
N VAL A 7 10.89 -8.68 5.03
CA VAL A 7 10.97 -7.22 5.06
C VAL A 7 11.28 -6.77 3.63
N VAL A 8 10.45 -5.93 3.08
CA VAL A 8 10.65 -5.32 1.77
C VAL A 8 10.78 -3.82 1.94
N HIS A 9 11.85 -3.27 1.41
CA HIS A 9 12.08 -1.84 1.40
C HIS A 9 11.84 -1.31 -0.01
N ALA A 10 10.96 -0.34 -0.14
CA ALA A 10 10.78 0.42 -1.37
C ALA A 10 11.07 1.89 -1.13
N ARG A 11 11.46 2.59 -2.19
CA ARG A 11 11.68 4.03 -2.17
C ARG A 11 11.02 4.66 -3.39
N TYR A 12 10.16 5.62 -3.12
CA TYR A 12 9.52 6.44 -4.15
C TYR A 12 10.47 7.52 -4.67
N ALA A 13 10.20 8.02 -5.87
CA ALA A 13 11.00 9.08 -6.50
C ALA A 13 11.03 10.38 -5.68
N ASN A 14 9.96 10.68 -4.95
CA ASN A 14 9.87 11.82 -4.04
C ASN A 14 10.63 11.62 -2.71
N GLY A 15 11.30 10.48 -2.53
CA GLY A 15 12.10 10.17 -1.34
C GLY A 15 11.37 9.43 -0.23
N VAL A 16 10.05 9.29 -0.28
CA VAL A 16 9.29 8.50 0.68
C VAL A 16 9.78 7.06 0.69
N LYS A 17 9.96 6.51 1.88
CA LYS A 17 10.36 5.11 2.08
C LYS A 17 9.15 4.31 2.56
N LEU A 18 8.92 3.17 1.94
CA LEU A 18 7.95 2.17 2.38
C LEU A 18 8.70 0.97 2.93
N ILE A 19 8.33 0.52 4.11
CA ILE A 19 8.81 -0.73 4.70
C ILE A 19 7.60 -1.63 4.90
N HIS A 20 7.57 -2.74 4.19
CA HIS A 20 6.54 -3.75 4.35
C HIS A 20 7.12 -4.95 5.08
N MET A 21 6.46 -5.35 6.16
CA MET A 21 6.88 -6.45 7.03
C MET A 21 5.73 -7.44 7.21
N ASP A 22 6.05 -8.72 7.30
CA ASP A 22 5.09 -9.71 7.78
C ASP A 22 4.84 -9.53 9.29
N ASP A 23 3.74 -10.08 9.79
CA ASP A 23 3.32 -9.97 11.19
C ASP A 23 4.42 -10.41 12.18
N GLY A 24 5.07 -11.53 11.93
CA GLY A 24 6.11 -12.06 12.83
C GLY A 24 7.35 -11.19 12.91
N THR A 25 7.73 -10.55 11.80
CA THR A 25 8.87 -9.63 11.72
C THR A 25 8.50 -8.27 12.26
N GLY A 26 7.33 -7.78 11.92
CA GLY A 26 6.81 -6.48 12.35
C GLY A 26 6.77 -6.37 13.87
N ARG A 27 6.27 -7.36 14.57
CA ARG A 27 6.20 -7.36 16.05
C ARG A 27 7.53 -7.15 16.77
N LYS A 28 8.64 -7.44 16.10
CA LYS A 28 10.00 -7.30 16.64
C LYS A 28 10.72 -6.06 16.15
N HIS A 29 10.10 -5.33 15.22
CA HIS A 29 10.75 -4.17 14.62
C HIS A 29 10.67 -2.96 15.57
N PRO A 30 11.77 -2.20 15.76
CA PRO A 30 11.79 -1.05 16.68
C PRO A 30 10.72 0.01 16.41
N LEU A 31 10.31 0.18 15.15
CA LEU A 31 9.25 1.13 14.76
C LEU A 31 7.83 0.63 15.12
N GLN A 32 7.67 -0.61 15.57
CA GLN A 32 6.37 -1.20 15.91
C GLN A 32 6.23 -1.50 17.42
N SER A 33 6.88 -0.69 18.25
CA SER A 33 6.99 -0.94 19.70
C SER A 33 5.68 -0.87 20.48
N ASN A 34 4.56 -0.47 19.88
CA ASN A 34 3.32 -0.14 20.59
C ASN A 34 2.26 -1.25 20.54
N GLY A 35 2.64 -2.50 20.26
CA GLY A 35 1.71 -3.63 20.29
C GLY A 35 0.77 -3.73 19.08
N HIS A 36 0.96 -2.91 18.06
CA HIS A 36 0.18 -3.00 16.81
C HIS A 36 0.60 -4.22 16.02
N VAL A 37 -0.37 -5.02 15.62
CA VAL A 37 -0.14 -6.29 14.91
C VAL A 37 -0.23 -6.12 13.40
N HIS A 38 -1.06 -5.19 12.96
CA HIS A 38 -1.31 -4.89 11.54
C HIS A 38 -1.66 -3.41 11.38
N GLY A 39 -1.74 -2.93 10.15
CA GLY A 39 -2.08 -1.55 9.85
C GLY A 39 -0.97 -0.82 9.11
N VAL A 40 -1.06 0.48 9.05
CA VAL A 40 -0.08 1.37 8.41
C VAL A 40 0.40 2.39 9.44
N MET A 41 1.70 2.57 9.52
CA MET A 41 2.33 3.62 10.31
C MET A 41 2.97 4.64 9.39
N PHE A 42 2.56 5.88 9.51
CA PHE A 42 3.14 7.04 8.85
C PHE A 42 4.12 7.70 9.81
N ILE A 43 5.38 7.81 9.41
CA ILE A 43 6.44 8.38 10.23
C ILE A 43 6.91 9.68 9.56
N GLY A 44 6.71 10.77 10.25
CA GLY A 44 7.10 12.12 9.82
C GLY A 44 8.21 12.70 10.70
N THR A 45 8.52 13.97 10.49
CA THR A 45 9.53 14.73 11.26
C THR A 45 9.04 15.08 12.65
N GLU A 46 7.74 15.20 12.86
CA GLU A 46 7.14 15.63 14.13
C GLU A 46 6.59 14.45 14.95
N GLY A 47 6.62 13.25 14.40
CA GLY A 47 6.13 12.07 15.10
C GLY A 47 5.63 11.00 14.14
N TRP A 48 4.73 10.17 14.65
CA TRP A 48 4.12 9.10 13.85
C TRP A 48 2.62 8.98 14.11
N VAL A 49 1.90 8.50 13.10
CA VAL A 49 0.49 8.14 13.19
C VAL A 49 0.34 6.70 12.71
N HIS A 50 -0.30 5.85 13.49
CA HIS A 50 -0.66 4.49 13.12
C HIS A 50 -2.17 4.37 12.95
N VAL A 51 -2.59 3.66 11.92
CA VAL A 51 -4.00 3.37 11.65
C VAL A 51 -4.20 1.91 11.29
N ASP A 52 -5.19 1.30 11.91
CA ASP A 52 -5.71 0.00 11.55
C ASP A 52 -7.25 0.04 11.47
N ARG A 53 -7.90 -1.14 11.36
CA ARG A 53 -9.38 -1.22 11.26
C ARG A 53 -10.11 -0.83 12.53
N SER A 54 -9.43 -0.81 13.67
CA SER A 54 -10.04 -0.64 15.00
C SER A 54 -9.46 0.53 15.77
N LYS A 55 -8.25 0.98 15.41
CA LYS A 55 -7.49 1.93 16.23
C LYS A 55 -6.79 2.97 15.36
N LEU A 56 -6.81 4.20 15.86
CA LEU A 56 -5.96 5.31 15.43
C LEU A 56 -5.09 5.70 16.63
N ASP A 57 -3.78 5.74 16.43
CA ASP A 57 -2.81 6.04 17.48
C ASP A 57 -1.73 6.97 16.96
N ALA A 58 -1.14 7.81 17.79
CA ALA A 58 -0.09 8.74 17.38
C ALA A 58 0.85 9.10 18.53
N MET A 59 2.03 9.53 18.15
CA MET A 59 2.99 10.11 19.07
C MET A 59 3.65 11.35 18.42
N PRO A 60 3.48 12.54 18.96
CA PRO A 60 2.62 12.88 20.10
C PRO A 60 1.13 12.73 19.79
N GLU A 61 0.32 12.50 20.80
CA GLU A 61 -1.14 12.32 20.67
C GLU A 61 -1.86 13.54 20.06
N SER A 62 -1.24 14.71 20.13
CA SER A 62 -1.75 15.95 19.50
C SER A 62 -1.97 15.79 17.99
N LEU A 63 -1.20 14.93 17.30
CA LEU A 63 -1.32 14.73 15.86
C LEU A 63 -2.71 14.22 15.40
N ILE A 64 -3.36 13.41 16.24
CA ILE A 64 -4.74 12.96 15.93
C ILE A 64 -5.82 13.96 16.31
N LYS A 65 -5.48 15.01 17.05
CA LYS A 65 -6.40 16.06 17.45
C LYS A 65 -6.39 17.26 16.49
N GLU A 66 -5.45 17.28 15.56
CA GLU A 66 -5.37 18.33 14.56
C GLU A 66 -6.56 18.27 13.60
N THR A 67 -7.09 19.43 13.30
CA THR A 67 -8.18 19.57 12.33
C THR A 67 -7.61 19.84 10.96
N VAL A 68 -7.91 18.94 10.01
CA VAL A 68 -7.56 19.15 8.60
C VAL A 68 -8.30 20.37 8.07
N ARG A 69 -7.57 21.37 7.59
CA ARG A 69 -8.13 22.62 7.09
C ARG A 69 -8.81 22.41 5.73
N PRO A 70 -9.77 23.27 5.35
CA PRO A 70 -10.47 23.14 4.08
C PRO A 70 -9.59 23.23 2.83
N ASP A 71 -8.41 23.89 2.95
CA ASP A 71 -7.41 24.04 1.88
C ASP A 71 -6.42 22.87 1.80
N GLU A 72 -6.50 21.93 2.73
CA GLU A 72 -5.69 20.71 2.74
C GLU A 72 -6.39 19.55 2.01
N ILE A 73 -5.65 18.47 1.75
CA ILE A 73 -6.19 17.30 1.08
C ILE A 73 -7.31 16.67 1.92
N GLN A 74 -8.51 16.66 1.37
CA GLN A 74 -9.67 16.02 1.96
C GLN A 74 -9.81 14.60 1.41
N LEU A 75 -9.84 13.61 2.29
CA LEU A 75 -10.12 12.23 1.88
C LEU A 75 -11.62 12.03 1.66
N PHE A 76 -11.96 11.15 0.72
CA PHE A 76 -13.34 10.76 0.47
C PHE A 76 -13.95 10.14 1.73
N LYS A 77 -15.06 10.70 2.20
CA LYS A 77 -15.75 10.20 3.38
C LYS A 77 -16.68 9.07 3.01
N SER A 78 -16.38 7.86 3.46
CA SER A 78 -17.27 6.70 3.31
C SER A 78 -17.40 5.99 4.66
N THR A 79 -18.61 5.90 5.15
CA THR A 79 -18.93 5.20 6.41
C THR A 79 -19.24 3.72 6.19
N ASN A 80 -19.59 3.35 4.95
CA ASN A 80 -19.89 1.97 4.56
C ASN A 80 -19.50 1.75 3.11
N HIS A 81 -18.43 1.01 2.90
CA HIS A 81 -17.89 0.77 1.56
C HIS A 81 -18.79 -0.12 0.69
N HIS A 82 -19.63 -1.00 1.27
CA HIS A 82 -20.58 -1.81 0.51
C HIS A 82 -21.70 -0.93 -0.07
N VAL A 83 -22.24 -0.02 0.75
CA VAL A 83 -23.26 0.95 0.30
C VAL A 83 -22.65 1.87 -0.75
N ASN A 84 -21.45 2.39 -0.50
CA ASN A 84 -20.75 3.22 -1.48
C ASN A 84 -20.55 2.50 -2.82
N PHE A 85 -20.15 1.23 -2.80
CA PHE A 85 -20.01 0.44 -4.03
C PHE A 85 -21.33 0.32 -4.80
N ILE A 86 -22.41 -0.02 -4.12
CA ILE A 86 -23.74 -0.15 -4.74
C ILE A 86 -24.22 1.21 -5.31
N ASP A 87 -23.99 2.29 -4.58
CA ASP A 87 -24.35 3.63 -5.05
C ASP A 87 -23.50 4.09 -6.23
N ALA A 88 -22.22 3.72 -6.26
CA ALA A 88 -21.36 3.96 -7.40
C ALA A 88 -21.82 3.19 -8.66
N VAL A 89 -22.17 1.92 -8.52
CA VAL A 89 -22.77 1.12 -9.61
C VAL A 89 -24.05 1.75 -10.15
N ARG A 90 -24.85 2.35 -9.28
CA ARG A 90 -26.09 3.05 -9.63
C ARG A 90 -25.88 4.48 -10.15
N GLY A 91 -24.65 4.95 -10.27
CA GLY A 91 -24.33 6.32 -10.67
C GLY A 91 -24.70 7.40 -9.65
N LYS A 92 -24.94 7.04 -8.39
CA LYS A 92 -25.36 7.98 -7.32
C LYS A 92 -24.18 8.55 -6.54
N ALA A 93 -23.02 7.91 -6.58
CA ALA A 93 -21.81 8.31 -5.88
C ALA A 93 -20.56 7.97 -6.68
N GLN A 94 -19.43 8.58 -6.34
CA GLN A 94 -18.12 8.12 -6.77
C GLN A 94 -17.67 6.97 -5.86
N PRO A 95 -16.93 5.98 -6.38
CA PRO A 95 -16.35 4.94 -5.53
C PRO A 95 -15.28 5.55 -4.59
N ALA A 96 -15.27 5.11 -3.34
CA ALA A 96 -14.26 5.54 -2.36
C ALA A 96 -12.82 5.15 -2.75
N ALA A 97 -12.69 4.08 -3.54
CA ALA A 97 -11.44 3.64 -4.13
C ALA A 97 -11.63 3.52 -5.67
N PRO A 98 -11.47 4.62 -6.41
CA PRO A 98 -11.50 4.59 -7.88
C PRO A 98 -10.43 3.63 -8.41
N ILE A 99 -10.67 3.09 -9.63
CA ILE A 99 -9.79 2.08 -10.20
C ILE A 99 -8.34 2.53 -10.32
N ASP A 100 -8.09 3.79 -10.65
CA ASP A 100 -6.74 4.34 -10.78
C ASP A 100 -5.97 4.27 -9.45
N ILE A 101 -6.62 4.61 -8.33
CA ILE A 101 -6.02 4.54 -6.99
C ILE A 101 -5.86 3.08 -6.56
N ALA A 102 -6.86 2.23 -6.83
CA ALA A 102 -6.81 0.81 -6.52
C ALA A 102 -5.68 0.12 -7.30
N PHE A 103 -5.53 0.42 -8.58
CA PHE A 103 -4.46 -0.08 -9.44
C PHE A 103 -3.07 0.29 -8.91
N CYS A 104 -2.83 1.56 -8.58
CA CYS A 104 -1.55 2.00 -8.01
C CYS A 104 -1.20 1.25 -6.71
N SER A 105 -2.19 0.96 -5.88
CA SER A 105 -2.00 0.21 -4.63
C SER A 105 -1.70 -1.26 -4.90
N ASP A 106 -2.38 -1.87 -5.85
CA ASP A 106 -2.19 -3.28 -6.23
C ASP A 106 -0.82 -3.49 -6.91
N VAL A 107 -0.42 -2.60 -7.81
CA VAL A 107 0.91 -2.63 -8.43
C VAL A 107 2.01 -2.70 -7.37
N MET A 108 1.94 -1.85 -6.32
CA MET A 108 2.92 -1.87 -5.25
C MET A 108 3.00 -3.26 -4.56
N CYS A 109 1.87 -3.90 -4.31
CA CYS A 109 1.83 -5.24 -3.72
C CYS A 109 2.47 -6.28 -4.64
N ASN A 110 2.20 -6.22 -5.94
CA ASN A 110 2.75 -7.15 -6.94
C ASN A 110 4.26 -6.96 -7.12
N LEU A 111 4.75 -5.72 -7.21
CA LEU A 111 6.18 -5.43 -7.29
C LEU A 111 6.97 -5.99 -6.10
N GLN A 112 6.40 -5.89 -4.91
CA GLN A 112 6.99 -6.48 -3.70
C GLN A 112 7.08 -8.01 -3.79
N GLN A 113 6.04 -8.68 -4.28
CA GLN A 113 6.07 -10.14 -4.47
C GLN A 113 7.15 -10.56 -5.47
N ILE A 114 7.33 -9.82 -6.56
CA ILE A 114 8.38 -10.07 -7.55
C ILE A 114 9.76 -9.88 -6.92
N ALA A 115 9.97 -8.80 -6.17
CA ALA A 115 11.22 -8.53 -5.48
C ALA A 115 11.58 -9.64 -4.48
N ILE A 116 10.60 -10.15 -3.71
CA ILE A 116 10.77 -11.27 -2.81
C ILE A 116 11.15 -12.55 -3.57
N LYS A 117 10.46 -12.83 -4.67
CA LYS A 117 10.69 -14.03 -5.48
C LYS A 117 12.09 -14.06 -6.08
N LEU A 118 12.58 -12.91 -6.56
CA LEU A 118 13.89 -12.77 -7.18
C LEU A 118 15.02 -12.55 -6.16
N GLY A 119 14.70 -12.15 -4.93
CA GLY A 119 15.68 -11.95 -3.84
C GLY A 119 16.69 -10.84 -4.11
N ARG A 120 16.36 -9.86 -4.95
CA ARG A 120 17.25 -8.79 -5.34
C ARG A 120 16.54 -7.44 -5.49
N LYS A 121 17.31 -6.36 -5.51
CA LYS A 121 16.81 -5.02 -5.75
C LYS A 121 16.32 -4.89 -7.20
N LEU A 122 15.14 -4.31 -7.36
CA LEU A 122 14.52 -4.03 -8.63
C LEU A 122 14.29 -2.52 -8.79
N ARG A 123 14.23 -2.05 -10.03
CA ARG A 123 13.88 -0.67 -10.36
C ARG A 123 12.67 -0.66 -11.27
N TRP A 124 11.61 -0.03 -10.81
CA TRP A 124 10.35 0.10 -11.53
C TRP A 124 10.29 1.41 -12.31
N ASP A 125 9.80 1.35 -13.53
CA ASP A 125 9.40 2.50 -14.32
C ASP A 125 7.87 2.58 -14.36
N PRO A 126 7.25 3.52 -13.64
CA PRO A 126 5.79 3.63 -13.60
C PRO A 126 5.19 4.13 -14.92
N ALA A 127 5.94 4.82 -15.77
CA ALA A 127 5.45 5.30 -17.05
C ALA A 127 5.48 4.21 -18.13
N GLY A 128 6.53 3.37 -18.11
CA GLY A 128 6.65 2.23 -19.01
C GLY A 128 5.98 0.96 -18.49
N GLU A 129 5.49 0.96 -17.25
CA GLU A 129 4.90 -0.20 -16.56
C GLU A 129 5.78 -1.46 -16.67
N CYS A 130 7.10 -1.27 -16.51
CA CYS A 130 8.09 -2.35 -16.62
C CYS A 130 9.24 -2.18 -15.62
N PHE A 131 10.02 -3.24 -15.43
CA PHE A 131 11.27 -3.12 -14.69
C PHE A 131 12.41 -2.62 -15.61
N VAL A 132 13.13 -1.62 -15.14
CA VAL A 132 14.20 -0.97 -15.93
C VAL A 132 15.36 -1.95 -16.16
N ASN A 133 15.63 -2.29 -17.43
CA ASN A 133 16.68 -3.20 -17.86
C ASN A 133 16.64 -4.57 -17.16
N ASP A 134 15.43 -5.12 -16.97
CA ASP A 134 15.23 -6.36 -16.24
C ASP A 134 14.07 -7.17 -16.84
N ASP A 135 14.37 -7.90 -17.91
CA ASP A 135 13.40 -8.72 -18.64
C ASP A 135 12.89 -9.91 -17.81
N GLU A 136 13.72 -10.43 -16.89
CA GLU A 136 13.30 -11.51 -15.99
C GLU A 136 12.21 -11.03 -15.04
N ALA A 137 12.41 -9.88 -14.42
CA ALA A 137 11.42 -9.29 -13.53
C ALA A 137 10.17 -8.87 -14.31
N THR A 138 10.33 -8.28 -15.49
CA THR A 138 9.22 -7.83 -16.34
C THR A 138 8.33 -8.99 -16.78
N ARG A 139 8.90 -10.14 -17.12
CA ARG A 139 8.10 -11.35 -17.43
C ARG A 139 7.28 -11.89 -16.28
N LEU A 140 7.58 -11.52 -15.03
CA LEU A 140 6.79 -11.91 -13.86
C LEU A 140 5.57 -11.01 -13.59
N LEU A 141 5.42 -9.92 -14.32
CA LEU A 141 4.24 -9.06 -14.25
C LEU A 141 3.01 -9.75 -14.84
N ASP A 142 3.23 -10.61 -15.81
CA ASP A 142 2.17 -11.35 -16.47
C ASP A 142 2.18 -12.82 -16.08
N ARG A 143 1.02 -13.44 -16.17
CA ARG A 143 0.84 -14.88 -15.97
C ARG A 143 0.33 -15.52 -17.26
N PRO A 144 0.89 -16.68 -17.65
CA PRO A 144 0.35 -17.42 -18.79
C PRO A 144 -1.15 -17.67 -18.58
N MET A 145 -1.94 -17.18 -19.50
CA MET A 145 -3.38 -17.40 -19.50
C MET A 145 -3.69 -18.87 -19.77
N ARG A 146 -4.63 -19.42 -19.00
CA ARG A 146 -5.14 -20.75 -19.24
C ARG A 146 -6.17 -20.71 -20.37
N GLY A 147 -6.01 -21.52 -21.43
CA GLY A 147 -7.02 -21.64 -22.48
C GLY A 147 -8.40 -22.04 -21.90
N PRO A 148 -9.50 -21.53 -22.46
CA PRO A 148 -9.56 -20.67 -23.65
C PRO A 148 -9.43 -19.16 -23.37
N TRP A 149 -9.18 -18.77 -22.14
CA TRP A 149 -9.15 -17.38 -21.69
C TRP A 149 -7.85 -16.70 -22.17
N LYS A 150 -8.00 -15.78 -23.11
CA LYS A 150 -6.93 -14.88 -23.59
C LYS A 150 -7.50 -13.46 -23.60
N ILE A 151 -6.80 -12.54 -22.97
CA ILE A 151 -7.09 -11.11 -23.05
C ILE A 151 -6.12 -10.50 -24.07
#